data_4774777136258da0b604dd1e010e9f79
#
_entry.id   4774777136258da0b604dd1e010e9f79
#
_cell.length_a   1.000
_cell.length_b   1.000
_cell.length_c   1.000
_cell.angle_alpha   90.00
_cell.angle_beta   90.00
_cell.angle_gamma   90.00
#
_symmetry.space_group_name_H-M   'P 1'
#
loop_
_entity.id
_entity.type
_entity.pdbx_description
1 polymer ?
#
loop_
_entity_poly.entity_id
_entity_poly.type
_entity_poly.pdbx_seq_one_letter_code
_entity_poly.pdbx_strand_id
1 'polypeptide(L)'
;MMPTAVPEAPPPATANDPESADHEVLIVGSGFSGIGMAIKLKEAGIEDFIVVDKADSVAGTWRENTYPGCVCDVPSHMYSFSFEQNPDWNWMYAPQQEIRDYLERTTDKYGVRRHLRLGVRAVSAEWDAAAGLWRCVGESTDGERIDLAARFVVSGIGGLHVPAKPHLQGIEGFDGPAFHSAEWDHSVDLRGKRIAVIGTGASAIQFVPEIAADAAQLDLYQRTAPYVLPKLDRSISKTERKLFRRFPFLQRLNRWGIYWYVELVMLRAVKSRGFGRFFEKLAIKNLERQVSDPEKRRKLTPEYEFGCKRLLMSNDYYRAIDAPNADVVTDPIAEVGPDSITTADGSRRKVDVIIYGTGFDNQAMASSVEVQGEGGRRLSQEWHETGIEAHRGTMVSGYPNLFFLLGPNTGLGHNSVVFMIECQTRLAIEAIREAQRRGAIGVKAAAQESYNRELQDELEGAVWSRSCKSWYVDARGRNIILWPHSTHRFWRETRELRRSEFDFTRTRNSALSRESVRRLP
;
A
#
# COMPACT_ATOMS: atom_id res chain seq x y z
N MET A 1 -43.54 -7.48 2.88
CA MET A 1 -42.19 -7.51 2.30
C MET A 1 -42.32 -7.00 0.87
N MET A 2 -41.91 -5.75 0.64
CA MET A 2 -41.81 -5.21 -0.72
C MET A 2 -40.43 -5.54 -1.28
N PRO A 3 -40.29 -5.90 -2.56
CA PRO A 3 -38.99 -6.16 -3.14
C PRO A 3 -38.20 -4.84 -3.28
N THR A 4 -37.00 -4.83 -2.77
CA THR A 4 -36.05 -3.72 -2.97
C THR A 4 -35.67 -3.65 -4.45
N ALA A 5 -35.94 -2.53 -5.07
CA ALA A 5 -35.55 -2.24 -6.45
C ALA A 5 -34.02 -2.31 -6.58
N VAL A 6 -33.55 -3.13 -7.50
CA VAL A 6 -32.16 -3.13 -7.98
C VAL A 6 -31.92 -1.80 -8.68
N PRO A 7 -30.86 -1.03 -8.37
CA PRO A 7 -30.57 0.17 -9.10
C PRO A 7 -30.24 -0.14 -10.56
N GLU A 8 -30.91 0.55 -11.46
CA GLU A 8 -30.76 0.48 -12.91
C GLU A 8 -29.29 0.76 -13.30
N ALA A 9 -28.73 -0.08 -14.13
CA ALA A 9 -27.40 0.14 -14.70
C ALA A 9 -27.41 1.43 -15.55
N PRO A 10 -26.32 2.21 -15.56
CA PRO A 10 -26.24 3.38 -16.42
C PRO A 10 -26.38 2.98 -17.90
N PRO A 11 -27.01 3.84 -18.72
CA PRO A 11 -27.23 3.53 -20.14
C PRO A 11 -25.89 3.30 -20.86
N PRO A 12 -25.86 2.45 -21.90
CA PRO A 12 -24.65 2.20 -22.67
C PRO A 12 -24.20 3.52 -23.34
N ALA A 13 -22.89 3.78 -23.28
CA ALA A 13 -22.28 4.96 -23.87
C ALA A 13 -22.58 4.99 -25.39
N THR A 14 -23.15 6.08 -25.86
CA THR A 14 -23.27 6.40 -27.30
C THR A 14 -21.87 6.48 -27.91
N ALA A 15 -21.72 6.05 -29.16
CA ALA A 15 -20.46 6.10 -29.88
C ALA A 15 -19.79 7.47 -29.73
N ASN A 16 -18.69 7.51 -28.96
CA ASN A 16 -18.07 8.75 -28.52
C ASN A 16 -17.32 9.44 -29.66
N ASP A 17 -17.43 10.76 -29.71
CA ASP A 17 -16.52 11.61 -30.46
C ASP A 17 -15.08 11.28 -29.99
N PRO A 18 -14.18 10.83 -30.88
CA PRO A 18 -12.80 10.45 -30.49
C PRO A 18 -12.01 11.61 -29.86
N GLU A 19 -12.53 12.84 -29.90
CA GLU A 19 -11.92 14.02 -29.28
C GLU A 19 -12.50 14.37 -27.89
N SER A 20 -13.54 13.65 -27.41
CA SER A 20 -14.18 13.92 -26.10
C SER A 20 -13.71 12.94 -25.01
N ALA A 21 -13.66 13.40 -23.76
CA ALA A 21 -13.47 12.53 -22.61
C ALA A 21 -14.79 11.82 -22.25
N ASP A 22 -14.71 10.55 -21.88
CA ASP A 22 -15.83 9.82 -21.28
C ASP A 22 -16.09 10.30 -19.86
N HIS A 23 -15.00 10.59 -19.15
CA HIS A 23 -15.00 11.09 -17.78
C HIS A 23 -13.96 12.19 -17.58
N GLU A 24 -14.23 13.10 -16.66
CA GLU A 24 -13.24 14.10 -16.29
C GLU A 24 -12.06 13.44 -15.55
N VAL A 25 -12.34 12.52 -14.61
CA VAL A 25 -11.30 11.84 -13.82
C VAL A 25 -11.49 10.32 -13.84
N LEU A 26 -10.45 9.60 -14.23
CA LEU A 26 -10.34 8.15 -14.06
C LEU A 26 -9.47 7.85 -12.83
N ILE A 27 -10.00 7.11 -11.88
CA ILE A 27 -9.26 6.62 -10.71
C ILE A 27 -9.03 5.11 -10.87
N VAL A 28 -7.79 4.66 -10.72
CA VAL A 28 -7.42 3.24 -10.79
C VAL A 28 -7.15 2.73 -9.37
N GLY A 29 -7.96 1.76 -8.92
CA GLY A 29 -7.90 1.17 -7.59
C GLY A 29 -8.94 1.72 -6.61
N SER A 30 -9.60 0.82 -5.87
CA SER A 30 -10.68 1.10 -4.91
C SER A 30 -10.31 0.82 -3.44
N GLY A 31 -9.00 0.93 -3.11
CA GLY A 31 -8.51 0.94 -1.73
C GLY A 31 -8.66 2.30 -1.07
N PHE A 32 -7.94 2.54 0.04
CA PHE A 32 -7.92 3.84 0.73
C PHE A 32 -7.61 5.00 -0.22
N SER A 33 -6.68 4.84 -1.16
CA SER A 33 -6.30 5.88 -2.11
C SER A 33 -7.47 6.27 -3.01
N GLY A 34 -8.06 5.31 -3.72
CA GLY A 34 -9.13 5.61 -4.68
C GLY A 34 -10.43 6.05 -4.03
N ILE A 35 -10.85 5.39 -2.94
CA ILE A 35 -12.05 5.80 -2.20
C ILE A 35 -11.87 7.18 -1.58
N GLY A 36 -10.70 7.47 -0.98
CA GLY A 36 -10.39 8.79 -0.45
C GLY A 36 -10.40 9.88 -1.52
N MET A 37 -9.83 9.62 -2.69
CA MET A 37 -9.85 10.53 -3.83
C MET A 37 -11.28 10.77 -4.33
N ALA A 38 -12.06 9.72 -4.54
CA ALA A 38 -13.44 9.81 -5.01
C ALA A 38 -14.32 10.67 -4.08
N ILE A 39 -14.20 10.46 -2.77
CA ILE A 39 -14.91 11.27 -1.77
C ILE A 39 -14.52 12.75 -1.88
N LYS A 40 -13.22 13.02 -1.98
CA LYS A 40 -12.71 14.40 -2.01
C LYS A 40 -12.99 15.11 -3.34
N LEU A 41 -13.08 14.40 -4.46
CA LEU A 41 -13.57 14.95 -5.72
C LEU A 41 -15.03 15.42 -5.58
N LYS A 42 -15.89 14.58 -5.00
CA LYS A 42 -17.31 14.96 -4.72
C LYS A 42 -17.39 16.19 -3.82
N GLU A 43 -16.64 16.23 -2.72
CA GLU A 43 -16.57 17.41 -1.84
C GLU A 43 -16.04 18.66 -2.57
N ALA A 44 -15.21 18.47 -3.60
CA ALA A 44 -14.69 19.54 -4.44
C ALA A 44 -15.67 20.01 -5.54
N GLY A 45 -16.84 19.33 -5.70
CA GLY A 45 -17.84 19.60 -6.74
C GLY A 45 -17.49 18.97 -8.08
N ILE A 46 -16.56 18.01 -8.13
CA ILE A 46 -16.19 17.26 -9.32
C ILE A 46 -16.92 15.91 -9.25
N GLU A 47 -18.06 15.81 -9.94
CA GLU A 47 -18.94 14.62 -9.90
C GLU A 47 -18.71 13.68 -11.10
N ASP A 48 -18.09 14.16 -12.18
CA ASP A 48 -17.78 13.36 -13.36
C ASP A 48 -16.46 12.62 -13.18
N PHE A 49 -16.54 11.46 -12.52
CA PHE A 49 -15.42 10.55 -12.38
C PHE A 49 -15.87 9.10 -12.31
N ILE A 50 -14.96 8.19 -12.66
CA ILE A 50 -15.13 6.76 -12.53
C ILE A 50 -13.95 6.16 -11.75
N VAL A 51 -14.22 5.15 -10.93
CA VAL A 51 -13.20 4.35 -10.23
C VAL A 51 -13.23 2.95 -10.81
N VAL A 52 -12.11 2.47 -11.35
CA VAL A 52 -11.96 1.10 -11.86
C VAL A 52 -11.11 0.28 -10.89
N ASP A 53 -11.49 -0.97 -10.67
CA ASP A 53 -10.70 -1.94 -9.88
C ASP A 53 -10.81 -3.33 -10.51
N LYS A 54 -9.68 -4.07 -10.53
CA LYS A 54 -9.61 -5.45 -11.04
C LYS A 54 -10.49 -6.46 -10.29
N ALA A 55 -10.84 -6.12 -9.06
CA ALA A 55 -11.61 -7.00 -8.18
C ALA A 55 -13.10 -6.66 -8.17
N ASP A 56 -13.89 -7.54 -7.57
CA ASP A 56 -15.35 -7.48 -7.46
C ASP A 56 -15.85 -6.63 -6.28
N SER A 57 -14.96 -6.20 -5.41
CA SER A 57 -15.29 -5.42 -4.20
C SER A 57 -14.20 -4.41 -3.87
N VAL A 58 -14.53 -3.41 -3.07
CA VAL A 58 -13.60 -2.35 -2.62
C VAL A 58 -12.66 -2.85 -1.51
N ALA A 59 -11.85 -1.95 -0.96
CA ALA A 59 -10.94 -2.09 0.16
C ALA A 59 -9.50 -2.54 -0.18
N GLY A 60 -9.17 -2.87 -1.44
CA GLY A 60 -7.79 -3.13 -1.89
C GLY A 60 -7.02 -4.08 -0.98
N THR A 61 -5.91 -3.65 -0.39
CA THR A 61 -5.06 -4.45 0.53
C THR A 61 -5.87 -5.18 1.61
N TRP A 62 -6.93 -4.57 2.13
CA TRP A 62 -7.75 -5.14 3.21
C TRP A 62 -8.84 -6.10 2.71
N ARG A 63 -9.05 -6.18 1.41
CA ARG A 63 -9.80 -7.25 0.76
C ARG A 63 -8.90 -8.45 0.46
N GLU A 64 -7.68 -8.18 -0.06
CA GLU A 64 -6.78 -9.21 -0.58
C GLU A 64 -6.09 -10.03 0.53
N ASN A 65 -5.71 -9.38 1.64
CA ASN A 65 -4.97 -10.05 2.70
C ASN A 65 -5.90 -10.64 3.75
N THR A 66 -6.29 -11.91 3.55
CA THR A 66 -7.23 -12.64 4.41
C THR A 66 -6.58 -13.74 5.26
N TYR A 67 -5.26 -13.77 5.34
CA TYR A 67 -4.55 -14.76 6.15
C TYR A 67 -4.92 -14.65 7.63
N PRO A 68 -4.90 -15.77 8.39
CA PRO A 68 -5.20 -15.77 9.83
C PRO A 68 -4.35 -14.77 10.60
N GLY A 69 -4.96 -14.05 11.53
CA GLY A 69 -4.26 -13.06 12.32
C GLY A 69 -3.94 -11.74 11.59
N CYS A 70 -4.48 -11.53 10.38
CA CYS A 70 -4.25 -10.30 9.62
C CYS A 70 -4.80 -9.07 10.35
N VAL A 71 -3.90 -8.18 10.76
CA VAL A 71 -4.22 -6.98 11.56
C VAL A 71 -3.32 -5.82 11.17
N CYS A 72 -3.84 -4.59 11.29
CA CYS A 72 -3.05 -3.39 11.04
C CYS A 72 -1.94 -3.23 12.09
N ASP A 73 -0.79 -2.71 11.68
CA ASP A 73 0.34 -2.34 12.55
C ASP A 73 0.35 -0.85 12.91
N VAL A 74 -0.70 -0.11 12.52
CA VAL A 74 -0.94 1.28 12.89
C VAL A 74 -2.21 1.36 13.74
N PRO A 75 -2.26 2.17 14.81
CA PRO A 75 -3.46 2.31 15.63
C PRO A 75 -4.69 2.70 14.83
N SER A 76 -5.84 2.05 15.09
CA SER A 76 -7.09 2.14 14.32
C SER A 76 -7.58 3.57 14.13
N HIS A 77 -7.51 4.40 15.19
CA HIS A 77 -7.90 5.81 15.11
C HIS A 77 -6.98 6.64 14.20
N MET A 78 -5.77 6.17 13.90
CA MET A 78 -4.87 6.79 12.93
C MET A 78 -5.00 6.17 11.54
N TYR A 79 -5.30 4.87 11.46
CA TYR A 79 -5.47 4.16 10.19
C TYR A 79 -6.93 4.26 9.70
N SER A 80 -7.42 5.48 9.61
CA SER A 80 -8.75 5.85 9.11
C SER A 80 -8.69 7.25 8.51
N PHE A 81 -9.64 7.60 7.67
CA PHE A 81 -9.72 8.96 7.12
C PHE A 81 -9.91 9.99 8.25
N SER A 82 -9.25 11.14 8.12
CA SER A 82 -9.36 12.21 9.11
C SER A 82 -10.76 12.83 9.15
N PHE A 83 -11.45 12.80 8.02
CA PHE A 83 -12.82 13.33 7.84
C PHE A 83 -13.90 12.30 8.16
N GLU A 84 -13.57 10.99 8.22
CA GLU A 84 -14.50 9.92 8.55
C GLU A 84 -13.94 9.06 9.69
N GLN A 85 -14.12 9.52 10.91
CA GLN A 85 -13.66 8.80 12.10
C GLN A 85 -14.66 7.72 12.51
N ASN A 86 -14.16 6.50 12.74
CA ASN A 86 -14.97 5.40 13.27
C ASN A 86 -14.87 5.35 14.81
N PRO A 87 -15.94 5.63 15.57
CA PRO A 87 -15.93 5.50 17.03
C PRO A 87 -16.02 4.04 17.50
N ASP A 88 -16.29 3.10 16.59
CA ASP A 88 -16.70 1.74 16.90
C ASP A 88 -15.61 0.70 16.72
N TRP A 89 -14.35 1.11 16.55
CA TRP A 89 -13.24 0.18 16.55
C TRP A 89 -13.27 -0.72 17.79
N ASN A 90 -13.11 -2.04 17.59
CA ASN A 90 -13.06 -3.00 18.69
C ASN A 90 -11.65 -3.14 19.30
N TRP A 91 -10.61 -2.88 18.49
CA TRP A 91 -9.22 -3.05 18.88
C TRP A 91 -8.39 -1.80 18.62
N MET A 92 -7.34 -1.61 19.43
CA MET A 92 -6.36 -0.55 19.22
C MET A 92 -5.68 -0.69 17.84
N TYR A 93 -5.46 -1.92 17.38
CA TYR A 93 -4.99 -2.26 16.05
C TYR A 93 -6.04 -3.15 15.39
N ALA A 94 -6.79 -2.58 14.45
CA ALA A 94 -7.96 -3.23 13.87
C ALA A 94 -7.59 -4.46 13.03
N PRO A 95 -8.31 -5.57 13.18
CA PRO A 95 -8.24 -6.70 12.28
C PRO A 95 -8.69 -6.30 10.87
N GLN A 96 -8.23 -7.07 9.89
CA GLN A 96 -8.50 -6.90 8.47
C GLN A 96 -9.99 -6.66 8.18
N GLN A 97 -10.86 -7.49 8.73
CA GLN A 97 -12.30 -7.41 8.49
C GLN A 97 -12.91 -6.09 8.95
N GLU A 98 -12.50 -5.55 10.11
CA GLU A 98 -13.00 -4.25 10.58
C GLU A 98 -12.61 -3.10 9.66
N ILE A 99 -11.40 -3.16 9.07
CA ILE A 99 -10.92 -2.13 8.14
C ILE A 99 -11.64 -2.25 6.79
N ARG A 100 -11.86 -3.48 6.31
CA ARG A 100 -12.67 -3.74 5.13
C ARG A 100 -14.08 -3.17 5.30
N ASP A 101 -14.74 -3.54 6.40
CA ASP A 101 -16.10 -3.06 6.72
C ASP A 101 -16.15 -1.53 6.87
N TYR A 102 -15.10 -0.91 7.41
CA TYR A 102 -14.99 0.53 7.50
C TYR A 102 -14.95 1.18 6.10
N LEU A 103 -14.16 0.65 5.17
CA LEU A 103 -14.08 1.16 3.79
C LEU A 103 -15.38 0.94 3.02
N GLU A 104 -16.00 -0.23 3.17
CA GLU A 104 -17.31 -0.51 2.56
C GLU A 104 -18.38 0.49 3.02
N ARG A 105 -18.52 0.66 4.35
CA ARG A 105 -19.48 1.64 4.92
C ARG A 105 -19.16 3.08 4.49
N THR A 106 -17.89 3.43 4.40
CA THR A 106 -17.47 4.77 3.98
C THR A 106 -17.81 4.99 2.51
N THR A 107 -17.58 4.00 1.65
CA THR A 107 -17.95 4.03 0.22
C THR A 107 -19.44 4.26 0.05
N ASP A 108 -20.29 3.55 0.82
CA ASP A 108 -21.74 3.70 0.76
C ASP A 108 -22.22 5.06 1.31
N LYS A 109 -21.71 5.44 2.49
CA LYS A 109 -22.07 6.69 3.15
C LYS A 109 -21.85 7.93 2.27
N TYR A 110 -20.73 7.95 1.53
CA TYR A 110 -20.41 9.07 0.65
C TYR A 110 -20.97 8.91 -0.77
N GLY A 111 -21.74 7.84 -1.04
CA GLY A 111 -22.36 7.57 -2.34
C GLY A 111 -21.33 7.41 -3.46
N VAL A 112 -20.17 6.83 -3.16
CA VAL A 112 -19.12 6.57 -4.15
C VAL A 112 -19.47 5.34 -4.99
N ARG A 113 -20.26 4.41 -4.47
CA ARG A 113 -20.56 3.12 -5.11
C ARG A 113 -21.09 3.26 -6.53
N ARG A 114 -21.89 4.27 -6.83
CA ARG A 114 -22.41 4.55 -8.19
C ARG A 114 -21.33 4.89 -9.22
N HIS A 115 -20.14 5.28 -8.77
CA HIS A 115 -19.00 5.63 -9.63
C HIS A 115 -18.00 4.46 -9.77
N LEU A 116 -18.27 3.30 -9.15
CA LEU A 116 -17.39 2.14 -9.22
C LEU A 116 -17.69 1.29 -10.45
N ARG A 117 -16.65 0.92 -11.17
CA ARG A 117 -16.65 -0.14 -12.17
C ARG A 117 -15.66 -1.20 -11.74
N LEU A 118 -16.17 -2.20 -11.04
CA LEU A 118 -15.42 -3.32 -10.49
C LEU A 118 -15.24 -4.42 -11.53
N GLY A 119 -14.28 -5.34 -11.32
CA GLY A 119 -13.95 -6.40 -12.27
C GLY A 119 -13.24 -5.89 -13.53
N VAL A 120 -12.61 -4.71 -13.46
CA VAL A 120 -11.88 -4.12 -14.58
C VAL A 120 -10.43 -3.86 -14.22
N ARG A 121 -9.52 -4.58 -14.83
CA ARG A 121 -8.08 -4.40 -14.70
C ARG A 121 -7.59 -3.33 -15.68
N ALA A 122 -7.04 -2.23 -15.19
CA ALA A 122 -6.36 -1.25 -16.04
C ALA A 122 -5.11 -1.89 -16.65
N VAL A 123 -4.96 -1.74 -17.97
CA VAL A 123 -3.86 -2.33 -18.77
C VAL A 123 -2.90 -1.27 -19.23
N SER A 124 -3.41 -0.19 -19.83
CA SER A 124 -2.58 0.90 -20.34
C SER A 124 -3.26 2.25 -20.23
N ALA A 125 -2.45 3.31 -20.22
CA ALA A 125 -2.87 4.70 -20.33
C ALA A 125 -1.89 5.45 -21.25
N GLU A 126 -2.39 6.07 -22.32
CA GLU A 126 -1.61 6.82 -23.30
C GLU A 126 -2.08 8.28 -23.36
N TRP A 127 -1.13 9.22 -23.29
CA TRP A 127 -1.40 10.65 -23.37
C TRP A 127 -1.57 11.11 -24.80
N ASP A 128 -2.76 11.57 -25.15
CA ASP A 128 -3.07 12.25 -26.40
C ASP A 128 -2.87 13.76 -26.20
N ALA A 129 -1.72 14.25 -26.63
CA ALA A 129 -1.35 15.66 -26.45
C ALA A 129 -2.24 16.62 -27.27
N ALA A 130 -2.77 16.18 -28.41
CA ALA A 130 -3.63 17.00 -29.27
C ALA A 130 -5.01 17.20 -28.63
N ALA A 131 -5.60 16.13 -28.12
CA ALA A 131 -6.87 16.16 -27.41
C ALA A 131 -6.73 16.64 -25.95
N GLY A 132 -5.55 16.47 -25.33
CA GLY A 132 -5.31 16.75 -23.93
C GLY A 132 -6.00 15.76 -22.99
N LEU A 133 -6.00 14.50 -23.38
CA LEU A 133 -6.71 13.40 -22.73
C LEU A 133 -5.78 12.19 -22.54
N TRP A 134 -6.09 11.39 -21.57
CA TRP A 134 -5.57 10.03 -21.40
C TRP A 134 -6.52 9.03 -22.08
N ARG A 135 -5.99 8.22 -22.99
CA ARG A 135 -6.68 7.05 -23.55
C ARG A 135 -6.27 5.83 -22.75
N CYS A 136 -7.23 5.27 -22.05
CA CYS A 136 -7.00 4.18 -21.13
C CYS A 136 -7.65 2.90 -21.64
N VAL A 137 -6.93 1.79 -21.51
CA VAL A 137 -7.43 0.46 -21.83
C VAL A 137 -7.55 -0.34 -20.55
N GLY A 138 -8.71 -0.90 -20.33
CA GLY A 138 -8.99 -1.89 -19.30
C GLY A 138 -9.36 -3.23 -19.91
N GLU A 139 -9.34 -4.26 -19.08
CA GLU A 139 -9.80 -5.60 -19.41
C GLU A 139 -10.73 -6.08 -18.28
N SER A 140 -11.94 -6.52 -18.66
CA SER A 140 -12.89 -7.08 -17.71
C SER A 140 -12.45 -8.47 -17.24
N THR A 141 -13.06 -8.99 -16.19
CA THR A 141 -12.85 -10.38 -15.72
C THR A 141 -13.18 -11.42 -16.78
N ASP A 142 -14.05 -11.08 -17.75
CA ASP A 142 -14.45 -11.97 -18.85
C ASP A 142 -13.53 -11.80 -20.08
N GLY A 143 -12.46 -10.99 -19.97
CA GLY A 143 -11.50 -10.73 -21.05
C GLY A 143 -11.96 -9.70 -22.09
N GLU A 144 -13.07 -9.00 -21.86
CA GLU A 144 -13.55 -7.95 -22.74
C GLU A 144 -12.66 -6.69 -22.58
N ARG A 145 -12.23 -6.13 -23.73
CA ARG A 145 -11.51 -4.86 -23.77
C ARG A 145 -12.46 -3.70 -23.49
N ILE A 146 -12.03 -2.79 -22.62
CA ILE A 146 -12.75 -1.59 -22.23
C ILE A 146 -11.89 -0.39 -22.54
N ASP A 147 -12.33 0.46 -23.44
CA ASP A 147 -11.67 1.72 -23.77
C ASP A 147 -12.35 2.86 -23.00
N LEU A 148 -11.54 3.71 -22.37
CA LEU A 148 -11.96 4.86 -21.58
C LEU A 148 -11.08 6.07 -21.92
N ALA A 149 -11.68 7.24 -22.06
CA ALA A 149 -10.97 8.50 -22.21
C ALA A 149 -11.21 9.40 -21.00
N ALA A 150 -10.15 9.95 -20.41
CA ALA A 150 -10.25 10.83 -19.24
C ALA A 150 -9.28 12.01 -19.35
N ARG A 151 -9.69 13.18 -18.84
CA ARG A 151 -8.79 14.35 -18.77
C ARG A 151 -7.69 14.17 -17.72
N PHE A 152 -8.02 13.50 -16.63
CA PHE A 152 -7.11 13.24 -15.51
C PHE A 152 -7.12 11.77 -15.15
N VAL A 153 -5.95 11.24 -14.85
CA VAL A 153 -5.80 9.87 -14.32
C VAL A 153 -5.18 9.92 -12.94
N VAL A 154 -5.79 9.20 -11.99
CA VAL A 154 -5.28 9.05 -10.63
C VAL A 154 -4.98 7.59 -10.37
N SER A 155 -3.71 7.27 -10.20
CA SER A 155 -3.26 5.94 -9.81
C SER A 155 -3.37 5.77 -8.29
N GLY A 156 -4.33 4.97 -7.86
CA GLY A 156 -4.53 4.52 -6.48
C GLY A 156 -4.23 3.03 -6.30
N ILE A 157 -3.39 2.45 -7.15
CA ILE A 157 -3.09 1.02 -7.22
C ILE A 157 -2.48 0.48 -5.91
N GLY A 158 -1.68 1.32 -5.22
CA GLY A 158 -0.94 0.92 -4.01
C GLY A 158 0.28 0.05 -4.32
N GLY A 159 1.13 -0.18 -3.30
CA GLY A 159 2.38 -0.94 -3.45
C GLY A 159 2.34 -2.36 -2.85
N LEU A 160 1.21 -2.79 -2.28
CA LEU A 160 1.09 -4.07 -1.58
C LEU A 160 -0.01 -4.93 -2.22
N HIS A 161 0.09 -5.20 -3.54
CA HIS A 161 -0.92 -5.95 -4.29
C HIS A 161 -0.36 -7.01 -5.25
N VAL A 162 0.96 -6.98 -5.54
CA VAL A 162 1.62 -8.01 -6.35
C VAL A 162 2.54 -8.83 -5.44
N PRO A 163 2.22 -10.10 -5.18
CA PRO A 163 3.05 -10.98 -4.36
C PRO A 163 4.44 -11.19 -4.94
N ALA A 164 5.48 -11.08 -4.10
CA ALA A 164 6.84 -11.39 -4.48
C ALA A 164 7.16 -12.86 -4.16
N LYS A 165 6.92 -13.78 -5.11
CA LYS A 165 7.29 -15.19 -4.95
C LYS A 165 8.74 -15.42 -5.42
N PRO A 166 9.63 -15.91 -4.56
CA PRO A 166 11.00 -16.23 -4.97
C PRO A 166 10.99 -17.40 -5.95
N HIS A 167 11.89 -17.37 -6.93
CA HIS A 167 12.16 -18.54 -7.76
C HIS A 167 12.89 -19.57 -6.91
N LEU A 168 12.28 -20.74 -6.71
CA LEU A 168 12.86 -21.89 -6.00
C LEU A 168 13.01 -23.03 -7.00
N GLN A 169 14.22 -23.58 -7.08
CA GLN A 169 14.48 -24.72 -7.97
C GLN A 169 13.57 -25.89 -7.59
N GLY A 170 12.85 -26.47 -8.55
CA GLY A 170 12.00 -27.64 -8.38
C GLY A 170 10.61 -27.37 -7.83
N ILE A 171 10.22 -26.10 -7.57
CA ILE A 171 8.90 -25.77 -6.97
C ILE A 171 7.72 -26.25 -7.83
N GLU A 172 7.88 -26.31 -9.15
CA GLU A 172 6.86 -26.78 -10.10
C GLU A 172 6.54 -28.27 -9.94
N GLY A 173 7.45 -29.01 -9.33
CA GLY A 173 7.29 -30.45 -9.01
C GLY A 173 6.80 -30.73 -7.60
N PHE A 174 6.44 -29.71 -6.82
CA PHE A 174 5.90 -29.92 -5.47
C PHE A 174 4.47 -30.40 -5.51
N ASP A 175 4.17 -31.55 -4.88
CA ASP A 175 2.85 -32.19 -4.90
C ASP A 175 1.80 -31.49 -4.01
N GLY A 176 2.27 -30.72 -3.02
CA GLY A 176 1.40 -30.03 -2.05
C GLY A 176 0.98 -28.64 -2.48
N PRO A 177 0.04 -28.01 -1.76
CA PRO A 177 -0.32 -26.62 -2.00
C PRO A 177 0.83 -25.67 -1.63
N ALA A 178 1.07 -24.67 -2.52
CA ALA A 178 2.05 -23.62 -2.33
C ALA A 178 1.42 -22.25 -2.66
N PHE A 179 1.23 -21.39 -1.67
CA PHE A 179 0.55 -20.11 -1.85
C PHE A 179 1.22 -18.96 -1.08
N HIS A 180 0.98 -17.74 -1.55
CA HIS A 180 1.46 -16.53 -0.89
C HIS A 180 0.45 -16.04 0.15
N SER A 181 0.92 -15.39 1.23
CA SER A 181 0.04 -14.85 2.28
C SER A 181 -1.04 -13.89 1.75
N ALA A 182 -0.78 -13.15 0.67
CA ALA A 182 -1.78 -12.29 0.03
C ALA A 182 -2.77 -13.06 -0.89
N GLU A 183 -2.52 -14.32 -1.13
CA GLU A 183 -3.35 -15.24 -1.91
C GLU A 183 -3.67 -16.45 -1.03
N TRP A 184 -4.12 -16.21 0.19
CA TRP A 184 -4.35 -17.26 1.18
C TRP A 184 -5.41 -18.23 0.71
N ASP A 185 -5.05 -19.52 0.63
CA ASP A 185 -5.98 -20.58 0.25
C ASP A 185 -6.70 -21.13 1.49
N HIS A 186 -7.91 -20.63 1.71
CA HIS A 186 -8.77 -21.07 2.81
C HIS A 186 -9.32 -22.50 2.67
N SER A 187 -9.16 -23.14 1.51
CA SER A 187 -9.59 -24.53 1.30
C SER A 187 -8.59 -25.55 1.86
N VAL A 188 -7.35 -25.13 2.12
CA VAL A 188 -6.28 -25.97 2.65
C VAL A 188 -6.39 -26.13 4.16
N ASP A 189 -6.66 -27.34 4.63
CA ASP A 189 -6.59 -27.65 6.07
C ASP A 189 -5.13 -27.83 6.52
N LEU A 190 -4.67 -26.93 7.37
CA LEU A 190 -3.30 -26.88 7.90
C LEU A 190 -3.09 -27.76 9.15
N ARG A 191 -4.15 -28.29 9.75
CA ARG A 191 -4.09 -29.10 10.98
C ARG A 191 -3.37 -30.43 10.72
N GLY A 192 -2.39 -30.71 11.57
CA GLY A 192 -1.57 -31.93 11.46
C GLY A 192 -0.64 -31.98 10.24
N LYS A 193 -0.44 -30.85 9.53
CA LYS A 193 0.45 -30.74 8.37
C LYS A 193 1.85 -30.30 8.78
N ARG A 194 2.83 -30.67 7.96
CA ARG A 194 4.21 -30.15 8.00
C ARG A 194 4.24 -28.93 7.10
N ILE A 195 4.40 -27.76 7.69
CA ILE A 195 4.27 -26.48 7.01
C ILE A 195 5.65 -25.81 6.89
N ALA A 196 6.03 -25.48 5.67
CA ALA A 196 7.17 -24.61 5.41
C ALA A 196 6.68 -23.17 5.25
N VAL A 197 7.14 -22.27 6.11
CA VAL A 197 6.91 -20.83 5.99
C VAL A 197 8.18 -20.18 5.47
N ILE A 198 8.13 -19.56 4.29
CA ILE A 198 9.28 -18.90 3.67
C ILE A 198 9.17 -17.40 3.87
N GLY A 199 10.03 -16.83 4.72
CA GLY A 199 10.06 -15.41 5.06
C GLY A 199 9.52 -15.09 6.45
N THR A 200 9.98 -13.94 6.97
CA THR A 200 9.76 -13.47 8.36
C THR A 200 9.26 -12.03 8.38
N GLY A 201 8.52 -11.62 7.32
CA GLY A 201 7.97 -10.27 7.20
C GLY A 201 6.72 -10.03 8.06
N ALA A 202 6.10 -8.86 7.87
CA ALA A 202 4.94 -8.42 8.64
C ALA A 202 3.76 -9.41 8.60
N SER A 203 3.52 -10.08 7.47
CA SER A 203 2.47 -11.10 7.37
C SER A 203 2.85 -12.37 8.16
N ALA A 204 4.10 -12.85 8.02
CA ALA A 204 4.55 -14.07 8.67
C ALA A 204 4.46 -13.97 10.21
N ILE A 205 4.85 -12.85 10.80
CA ILE A 205 4.75 -12.68 12.27
C ILE A 205 3.30 -12.68 12.79
N GLN A 206 2.33 -12.54 11.90
CA GLN A 206 0.90 -12.53 12.24
C GLN A 206 0.27 -13.92 12.03
N PHE A 207 0.49 -14.57 10.88
CA PHE A 207 -0.15 -15.87 10.64
C PHE A 207 0.58 -17.05 11.29
N VAL A 208 1.90 -16.97 11.51
CA VAL A 208 2.66 -18.06 12.17
C VAL A 208 2.09 -18.42 13.55
N PRO A 209 1.78 -17.46 14.45
CA PRO A 209 1.14 -17.79 15.73
C PRO A 209 -0.20 -18.51 15.58
N GLU A 210 -0.98 -18.17 14.56
CA GLU A 210 -2.32 -18.72 14.34
C GLU A 210 -2.29 -20.16 13.82
N ILE A 211 -1.25 -20.55 13.08
CA ILE A 211 -1.16 -21.88 12.46
C ILE A 211 -0.20 -22.84 13.18
N ALA A 212 0.74 -22.33 13.97
CA ALA A 212 1.77 -23.16 14.59
C ALA A 212 1.23 -24.17 15.60
N ALA A 213 0.17 -23.79 16.35
CA ALA A 213 -0.40 -24.66 17.38
C ALA A 213 -1.02 -25.95 16.81
N ASP A 214 -1.59 -25.88 15.62
CA ASP A 214 -2.30 -26.98 14.97
C ASP A 214 -1.43 -27.75 13.98
N ALA A 215 -0.26 -27.24 13.61
CA ALA A 215 0.68 -27.89 12.70
C ALA A 215 1.34 -29.11 13.36
N ALA A 216 1.56 -30.20 12.60
CA ALA A 216 2.42 -31.28 13.05
C ALA A 216 3.88 -30.82 13.19
N GLN A 217 4.33 -30.00 12.25
CA GLN A 217 5.65 -29.36 12.22
C GLN A 217 5.55 -28.03 11.47
N LEU A 218 6.19 -26.99 11.98
CA LEU A 218 6.32 -25.70 11.29
C LEU A 218 7.82 -25.38 11.12
N ASP A 219 8.30 -25.34 9.88
CA ASP A 219 9.66 -24.94 9.55
C ASP A 219 9.66 -23.53 8.99
N LEU A 220 10.25 -22.58 9.75
CA LEU A 220 10.38 -21.19 9.36
C LEU A 220 11.70 -20.95 8.63
N TYR A 221 11.67 -20.81 7.31
CA TYR A 221 12.83 -20.50 6.48
C TYR A 221 13.14 -19.01 6.55
N GLN A 222 14.22 -18.66 7.21
CA GLN A 222 14.60 -17.30 7.55
C GLN A 222 15.97 -16.92 6.96
N ARG A 223 15.98 -15.95 6.05
CA ARG A 223 17.24 -15.35 5.57
C ARG A 223 17.82 -14.32 6.55
N THR A 224 16.95 -13.57 7.22
CA THR A 224 17.35 -12.50 8.15
C THR A 224 16.29 -12.39 9.25
N ALA A 225 16.70 -12.45 10.50
CA ALA A 225 15.81 -12.28 11.64
C ALA A 225 15.27 -10.85 11.73
N PRO A 226 13.97 -10.64 11.99
CA PRO A 226 13.41 -9.30 12.20
C PRO A 226 13.53 -8.87 13.66
N TYR A 227 13.60 -7.54 13.89
CA TYR A 227 13.30 -7.00 15.22
C TYR A 227 11.79 -7.03 15.47
N VAL A 228 11.35 -7.72 16.53
CA VAL A 228 9.95 -7.80 16.93
C VAL A 228 9.77 -7.19 18.33
N LEU A 229 9.09 -6.06 18.38
CA LEU A 229 8.74 -5.36 19.61
C LEU A 229 7.46 -5.94 20.24
N PRO A 230 7.27 -5.78 21.53
CA PRO A 230 5.96 -6.02 22.13
C PRO A 230 4.89 -5.12 21.49
N LYS A 231 3.73 -5.70 21.17
CA LYS A 231 2.60 -4.97 20.61
C LYS A 231 1.74 -4.42 21.75
N LEU A 232 1.57 -3.11 21.79
CA LEU A 232 0.71 -2.45 22.77
C LEU A 232 -0.76 -2.53 22.33
N ASP A 233 -1.24 -3.74 22.08
CA ASP A 233 -2.61 -3.99 21.66
C ASP A 233 -3.56 -4.15 22.84
N ARG A 234 -4.78 -3.68 22.67
CA ARG A 234 -5.87 -3.85 23.61
C ARG A 234 -7.22 -3.74 22.94
N SER A 235 -8.22 -4.35 23.53
CA SER A 235 -9.60 -4.08 23.13
C SER A 235 -10.02 -2.65 23.54
N ILE A 236 -10.81 -2.00 22.70
CA ILE A 236 -11.46 -0.72 23.00
C ILE A 236 -12.77 -1.00 23.72
N SER A 237 -12.90 -0.52 24.95
CA SER A 237 -14.04 -0.83 25.81
C SER A 237 -15.36 -0.28 25.23
N LYS A 238 -16.48 -0.92 25.59
CA LYS A 238 -17.83 -0.43 25.22
C LYS A 238 -18.07 1.00 25.73
N THR A 239 -17.52 1.35 26.90
CA THR A 239 -17.63 2.68 27.51
C THR A 239 -16.86 3.71 26.68
N GLU A 240 -15.64 3.40 26.26
CA GLU A 240 -14.81 4.26 25.41
C GLU A 240 -15.50 4.53 24.06
N ARG A 241 -16.06 3.48 23.42
CA ARG A 241 -16.83 3.63 22.18
C ARG A 241 -18.08 4.51 22.35
N LYS A 242 -18.85 4.31 23.44
CA LYS A 242 -19.99 5.18 23.77
C LYS A 242 -19.58 6.63 24.00
N LEU A 243 -18.44 6.84 24.65
CA LEU A 243 -17.89 8.18 24.88
C LEU A 243 -17.53 8.87 23.57
N PHE A 244 -16.85 8.18 22.65
CA PHE A 244 -16.49 8.73 21.34
C PHE A 244 -17.72 9.02 20.46
N ARG A 245 -18.75 8.17 20.50
CA ARG A 245 -20.00 8.45 19.80
C ARG A 245 -20.72 9.69 20.38
N ARG A 246 -20.74 9.84 21.71
CA ARG A 246 -21.43 10.96 22.37
C ARG A 246 -20.65 12.27 22.28
N PHE A 247 -19.33 12.19 22.28
CA PHE A 247 -18.39 13.30 22.29
C PHE A 247 -17.28 13.11 21.24
N PRO A 248 -17.59 13.35 19.94
CA PRO A 248 -16.61 13.09 18.84
C PRO A 248 -15.29 13.89 19.00
N PHE A 249 -15.31 15.02 19.70
CA PHE A 249 -14.10 15.80 19.96
C PHE A 249 -13.07 15.02 20.81
N LEU A 250 -13.51 14.13 21.71
CA LEU A 250 -12.60 13.27 22.50
C LEU A 250 -11.89 12.26 21.59
N GLN A 251 -12.60 11.72 20.60
CA GLN A 251 -11.98 10.85 19.60
C GLN A 251 -10.92 11.60 18.77
N ARG A 252 -11.23 12.84 18.37
CA ARG A 252 -10.26 13.71 17.67
C ARG A 252 -9.04 14.01 18.52
N LEU A 253 -9.25 14.27 19.80
CA LEU A 253 -8.16 14.51 20.76
C LEU A 253 -7.30 13.25 20.93
N ASN A 254 -7.93 12.08 21.08
CA ASN A 254 -7.23 10.79 21.14
C ASN A 254 -6.40 10.54 19.87
N ARG A 255 -7.00 10.73 18.67
CA ARG A 255 -6.29 10.64 17.40
C ARG A 255 -5.09 11.59 17.34
N TRP A 256 -5.26 12.83 17.79
CA TRP A 256 -4.20 13.83 17.83
C TRP A 256 -3.07 13.44 18.80
N GLY A 257 -3.41 12.87 19.95
CA GLY A 257 -2.44 12.31 20.90
C GLY A 257 -1.63 11.16 20.29
N ILE A 258 -2.30 10.22 19.60
CA ILE A 258 -1.64 9.11 18.89
C ILE A 258 -0.72 9.67 17.79
N TYR A 259 -1.20 10.64 17.00
CA TYR A 259 -0.43 11.26 15.93
C TYR A 259 0.90 11.82 16.47
N TRP A 260 0.86 12.63 17.53
CA TRP A 260 2.07 13.22 18.10
C TRP A 260 2.97 12.18 18.77
N TYR A 261 2.40 11.14 19.36
CA TYR A 261 3.19 10.03 19.88
C TYR A 261 4.01 9.36 18.77
N VAL A 262 3.39 9.00 17.65
CA VAL A 262 4.12 8.34 16.55
C VAL A 262 5.10 9.29 15.85
N GLU A 263 4.78 10.57 15.69
CA GLU A 263 5.68 11.57 15.14
C GLU A 263 6.90 11.86 16.02
N LEU A 264 6.71 11.97 17.32
CA LEU A 264 7.80 12.37 18.21
C LEU A 264 8.61 11.17 18.70
N VAL A 265 7.99 10.02 18.91
CA VAL A 265 8.64 8.84 19.48
C VAL A 265 9.11 7.90 18.39
N MET A 266 8.23 7.44 17.50
CA MET A 266 8.58 6.45 16.49
C MET A 266 9.50 7.01 15.41
N LEU A 267 9.30 8.25 14.96
CA LEU A 267 10.21 8.88 14.02
C LEU A 267 11.64 9.03 14.62
N ARG A 268 11.74 9.39 15.91
CA ARG A 268 13.04 9.44 16.57
C ARG A 268 13.68 8.07 16.75
N ALA A 269 12.88 7.03 16.96
CA ALA A 269 13.38 5.66 17.10
C ALA A 269 14.12 5.19 15.84
N VAL A 270 13.64 5.61 14.65
CA VAL A 270 14.27 5.25 13.36
C VAL A 270 15.33 6.27 12.91
N LYS A 271 15.33 7.51 13.41
CA LYS A 271 16.29 8.56 13.00
C LYS A 271 17.50 8.69 13.92
N SER A 272 17.32 8.46 15.22
CA SER A 272 18.35 8.68 16.23
C SER A 272 18.99 7.37 16.67
N ARG A 273 20.29 7.19 16.40
CA ARG A 273 21.04 5.99 16.84
C ARG A 273 20.92 5.73 18.35
N GLY A 274 20.97 6.78 19.17
CA GLY A 274 20.87 6.64 20.62
C GLY A 274 19.50 6.16 21.07
N PHE A 275 18.45 6.72 20.47
CA PHE A 275 17.07 6.36 20.76
C PHE A 275 16.71 4.99 20.14
N GLY A 276 17.22 4.68 18.95
CA GLY A 276 17.10 3.37 18.30
C GLY A 276 17.64 2.24 19.16
N ARG A 277 18.81 2.41 19.80
CA ARG A 277 19.40 1.42 20.73
C ARG A 277 18.51 1.08 21.93
N PHE A 278 17.69 2.00 22.38
CA PHE A 278 16.72 1.72 23.44
C PHE A 278 15.66 0.71 22.95
N PHE A 279 15.11 0.93 21.77
CA PHE A 279 14.11 0.02 21.18
C PHE A 279 14.74 -1.31 20.75
N GLU A 280 15.98 -1.29 20.28
CA GLU A 280 16.76 -2.50 20.01
C GLU A 280 16.87 -3.38 21.27
N LYS A 281 17.32 -2.81 22.38
CA LYS A 281 17.38 -3.52 23.66
C LYS A 281 16.01 -4.04 24.11
N LEU A 282 14.94 -3.28 23.85
CA LEU A 282 13.59 -3.72 24.17
C LEU A 282 13.17 -4.93 23.32
N ALA A 283 13.50 -4.94 22.00
CA ALA A 283 13.22 -6.04 21.09
C ALA A 283 14.03 -7.29 21.49
N ILE A 284 15.32 -7.13 21.79
CA ILE A 284 16.17 -8.26 22.25
C ILE A 284 15.66 -8.83 23.58
N LYS A 285 15.31 -7.97 24.54
CA LYS A 285 14.71 -8.43 25.80
C LYS A 285 13.37 -9.14 25.59
N ASN A 286 12.58 -8.73 24.59
CA ASN A 286 11.35 -9.41 24.23
C ASN A 286 11.62 -10.81 23.69
N LEU A 287 12.65 -10.98 22.83
CA LEU A 287 13.12 -12.26 22.32
C LEU A 287 13.59 -13.17 23.46
N GLU A 288 14.48 -12.66 24.32
CA GLU A 288 15.03 -13.41 25.47
C GLU A 288 13.99 -13.92 26.45
N ARG A 289 12.90 -13.15 26.62
CA ARG A 289 11.80 -13.54 27.52
C ARG A 289 10.88 -14.60 26.95
N GLN A 290 10.78 -14.71 25.62
CA GLN A 290 9.78 -15.55 24.97
C GLN A 290 10.40 -16.80 24.33
N VAL A 291 11.72 -16.81 24.05
CA VAL A 291 12.41 -17.95 23.45
C VAL A 291 13.34 -18.56 24.49
N SER A 292 13.04 -19.77 24.93
CA SER A 292 13.81 -20.51 25.93
C SER A 292 15.01 -21.23 25.32
N ASP A 293 14.86 -21.76 24.09
CA ASP A 293 15.89 -22.48 23.35
C ASP A 293 17.05 -21.53 22.92
N PRO A 294 18.29 -21.77 23.38
CA PRO A 294 19.42 -20.91 23.07
C PRO A 294 19.77 -20.88 21.57
N GLU A 295 19.56 -21.99 20.85
CA GLU A 295 19.88 -22.07 19.43
C GLU A 295 18.83 -21.31 18.61
N LYS A 296 17.55 -21.50 18.88
CA LYS A 296 16.47 -20.70 18.27
C LYS A 296 16.68 -19.22 18.57
N ARG A 297 17.03 -18.85 19.82
CA ARG A 297 17.33 -17.46 20.20
C ARG A 297 18.46 -16.87 19.37
N ARG A 298 19.56 -17.61 19.18
CA ARG A 298 20.67 -17.20 18.34
C ARG A 298 20.24 -16.96 16.89
N LYS A 299 19.47 -17.89 16.30
CA LYS A 299 18.95 -17.77 14.94
C LYS A 299 17.98 -16.58 14.79
N LEU A 300 17.19 -16.27 15.82
CA LEU A 300 16.20 -15.18 15.82
C LEU A 300 16.77 -13.82 16.23
N THR A 301 18.06 -13.73 16.55
CA THR A 301 18.71 -12.44 16.89
C THR A 301 19.08 -11.69 15.61
N PRO A 302 18.55 -10.45 15.42
CA PRO A 302 18.88 -9.63 14.25
C PRO A 302 20.35 -9.17 14.27
N GLU A 303 21.00 -9.13 13.10
CA GLU A 303 22.40 -8.73 12.92
C GLU A 303 22.55 -7.36 12.23
N TYR A 304 21.49 -6.62 12.01
CA TYR A 304 21.50 -5.31 11.35
C TYR A 304 21.06 -4.19 12.31
N GLU A 305 21.39 -2.94 11.96
CA GLU A 305 21.06 -1.75 12.76
C GLU A 305 19.53 -1.60 12.90
N PHE A 306 19.05 -1.40 14.13
CA PHE A 306 17.63 -1.19 14.43
C PHE A 306 17.03 -0.07 13.57
N GLY A 307 15.86 -0.32 12.99
CA GLY A 307 15.15 0.62 12.11
C GLY A 307 15.51 0.51 10.63
N CYS A 308 16.57 -0.24 10.25
CA CYS A 308 16.93 -0.42 8.84
C CYS A 308 15.85 -1.13 8.01
N LYS A 309 15.15 -2.09 8.62
CA LYS A 309 13.94 -2.73 8.08
C LYS A 309 12.71 -2.30 8.87
N ARG A 310 11.51 -2.58 8.35
CA ARG A 310 10.27 -2.28 9.05
C ARG A 310 10.27 -2.87 10.46
N LEU A 311 9.94 -2.05 11.43
CA LEU A 311 9.75 -2.50 12.82
C LEU A 311 8.48 -3.31 12.90
N LEU A 312 8.61 -4.53 13.42
CA LEU A 312 7.49 -5.45 13.59
C LEU A 312 7.06 -5.49 15.06
N MET A 313 5.79 -5.80 15.29
CA MET A 313 5.23 -5.88 16.65
C MET A 313 4.36 -7.14 16.77
N SER A 314 4.68 -7.98 17.74
CA SER A 314 3.86 -9.15 18.08
C SER A 314 4.08 -9.55 19.54
N ASN A 315 3.04 -10.08 20.18
CA ASN A 315 3.12 -10.65 21.52
C ASN A 315 3.26 -12.17 21.51
N ASP A 316 2.97 -12.81 20.36
CA ASP A 316 2.78 -14.26 20.29
C ASP A 316 3.76 -14.96 19.33
N TYR A 317 4.39 -14.21 18.39
CA TYR A 317 5.28 -14.75 17.38
C TYR A 317 6.45 -15.57 17.95
N TYR A 318 7.18 -15.02 18.90
CA TYR A 318 8.32 -15.71 19.47
C TYR A 318 7.92 -16.97 20.26
N ARG A 319 6.77 -16.90 20.94
CA ARG A 319 6.22 -18.07 21.67
C ARG A 319 5.84 -19.21 20.71
N ALA A 320 5.24 -18.85 19.57
CA ALA A 320 4.88 -19.82 18.54
C ALA A 320 6.11 -20.50 17.95
N ILE A 321 7.22 -19.77 17.76
CA ILE A 321 8.47 -20.34 17.26
C ILE A 321 9.22 -21.13 18.34
N ASP A 322 9.07 -20.81 19.62
CA ASP A 322 9.69 -21.57 20.72
C ASP A 322 9.00 -22.91 20.97
N ALA A 323 7.82 -23.14 20.38
CA ALA A 323 7.09 -24.39 20.49
C ALA A 323 7.93 -25.60 19.99
N PRO A 324 7.73 -26.81 20.58
CA PRO A 324 8.51 -28.00 20.20
C PRO A 324 8.33 -28.45 18.75
N ASN A 325 7.18 -28.14 18.15
CA ASN A 325 6.82 -28.46 16.76
C ASN A 325 7.16 -27.34 15.77
N ALA A 326 7.91 -26.33 16.19
CA ALA A 326 8.39 -25.27 15.30
C ALA A 326 9.91 -25.24 15.26
N ASP A 327 10.50 -24.97 14.09
CA ASP A 327 11.94 -24.83 13.92
C ASP A 327 12.29 -23.62 13.04
N VAL A 328 13.52 -23.09 13.21
CA VAL A 328 14.04 -21.98 12.41
C VAL A 328 15.17 -22.51 11.54
N VAL A 329 14.96 -22.43 10.22
CA VAL A 329 15.92 -22.87 9.20
C VAL A 329 16.59 -21.64 8.60
N THR A 330 17.90 -21.51 8.78
CA THR A 330 18.69 -20.35 8.31
C THR A 330 19.51 -20.67 7.05
N ASP A 331 19.68 -21.95 6.75
CA ASP A 331 20.38 -22.38 5.54
C ASP A 331 19.53 -22.10 4.30
N PRO A 332 20.14 -21.63 3.19
CA PRO A 332 19.42 -21.36 1.96
C PRO A 332 18.71 -22.60 1.42
N ILE A 333 17.52 -22.42 0.88
CA ILE A 333 16.83 -23.49 0.14
C ILE A 333 17.62 -23.75 -1.15
N ALA A 334 18.06 -24.99 -1.33
CA ALA A 334 18.74 -25.43 -2.53
C ALA A 334 17.75 -25.96 -3.57
N GLU A 335 16.77 -26.78 -3.12
CA GLU A 335 15.80 -27.43 -4.01
C GLU A 335 14.51 -27.75 -3.27
N VAL A 336 13.39 -27.68 -3.99
CA VAL A 336 12.09 -28.18 -3.57
C VAL A 336 11.79 -29.44 -4.34
N GLY A 337 11.63 -30.56 -3.62
CA GLY A 337 11.21 -31.84 -4.20
C GLY A 337 9.69 -32.03 -4.06
N PRO A 338 9.15 -33.18 -4.52
CA PRO A 338 7.71 -33.45 -4.50
C PRO A 338 7.05 -33.36 -3.11
N ASP A 339 7.77 -33.79 -2.06
CA ASP A 339 7.27 -33.82 -0.67
C ASP A 339 8.24 -33.22 0.36
N SER A 340 9.24 -32.43 -0.09
CA SER A 340 10.32 -32.01 0.80
C SER A 340 11.07 -30.77 0.29
N ILE A 341 11.74 -30.08 1.21
CA ILE A 341 12.69 -29.00 0.92
C ILE A 341 14.10 -29.47 1.35
N THR A 342 15.07 -29.31 0.45
CA THR A 342 16.49 -29.56 0.71
C THR A 342 17.19 -28.21 0.83
N THR A 343 17.97 -28.04 1.90
CA THR A 343 18.78 -26.84 2.14
C THR A 343 20.23 -27.04 1.67
N ALA A 344 20.99 -25.95 1.55
CA ALA A 344 22.35 -25.96 1.00
C ALA A 344 23.36 -26.81 1.81
N ASP A 345 23.10 -27.05 3.10
CA ASP A 345 23.84 -27.95 3.96
C ASP A 345 23.54 -29.47 3.71
N GLY A 346 22.62 -29.76 2.76
CA GLY A 346 22.18 -31.11 2.43
C GLY A 346 21.05 -31.65 3.32
N SER A 347 20.56 -30.89 4.29
CA SER A 347 19.46 -31.31 5.15
C SER A 347 18.16 -31.34 4.34
N ARG A 348 17.40 -32.43 4.47
CA ARG A 348 16.11 -32.63 3.80
C ARG A 348 14.98 -32.67 4.81
N ARG A 349 13.96 -31.81 4.65
CA ARG A 349 12.79 -31.73 5.52
C ARG A 349 11.53 -32.04 4.72
N LYS A 350 10.69 -32.94 5.24
CA LYS A 350 9.40 -33.25 4.62
C LYS A 350 8.42 -32.10 4.82
N VAL A 351 7.69 -31.78 3.78
CA VAL A 351 6.75 -30.66 3.74
C VAL A 351 5.46 -31.07 3.05
N ASP A 352 4.32 -30.71 3.63
CA ASP A 352 3.00 -30.92 3.05
C ASP A 352 2.43 -29.64 2.43
N VAL A 353 2.84 -28.45 2.94
CA VAL A 353 2.34 -27.14 2.51
C VAL A 353 3.46 -26.12 2.54
N ILE A 354 3.56 -25.29 1.50
CA ILE A 354 4.49 -24.14 1.45
C ILE A 354 3.70 -22.84 1.49
N ILE A 355 4.04 -21.95 2.44
CA ILE A 355 3.42 -20.62 2.58
C ILE A 355 4.49 -19.54 2.42
N TYR A 356 4.31 -18.67 1.41
CA TYR A 356 5.23 -17.57 1.17
C TYR A 356 4.81 -16.33 1.99
N GLY A 357 5.64 -15.95 2.96
CA GLY A 357 5.61 -14.67 3.69
C GLY A 357 6.68 -13.71 3.18
N THR A 358 6.88 -13.66 1.87
CA THR A 358 8.02 -13.03 1.19
C THR A 358 7.80 -11.58 0.78
N GLY A 359 6.62 -11.04 1.08
CA GLY A 359 6.26 -9.65 0.82
C GLY A 359 5.80 -9.40 -0.62
N PHE A 360 5.95 -8.16 -1.10
CA PHE A 360 5.38 -7.68 -2.35
C PHE A 360 6.46 -7.13 -3.27
N ASP A 361 6.16 -7.14 -4.58
CA ASP A 361 7.00 -6.50 -5.58
C ASP A 361 6.78 -4.99 -5.58
N ASN A 362 7.80 -4.24 -5.15
CA ASN A 362 7.74 -2.79 -5.09
C ASN A 362 7.86 -2.10 -6.45
N GLN A 363 8.35 -2.81 -7.46
CA GLN A 363 8.43 -2.31 -8.82
C GLN A 363 7.11 -2.47 -9.57
N ALA A 364 6.16 -3.22 -9.00
CA ALA A 364 4.84 -3.42 -9.58
C ALA A 364 4.06 -2.11 -9.80
N MET A 365 4.35 -1.05 -9.02
CA MET A 365 3.79 0.28 -9.26
C MET A 365 4.16 0.82 -10.66
N ALA A 366 5.37 0.51 -11.15
CA ALA A 366 5.86 0.92 -12.45
C ALA A 366 5.35 0.05 -13.61
N SER A 367 5.03 -1.21 -13.35
CA SER A 367 4.74 -2.22 -14.35
C SER A 367 3.29 -2.72 -14.39
N SER A 368 2.48 -2.40 -13.37
CA SER A 368 1.08 -2.88 -13.30
C SER A 368 0.17 -2.28 -14.39
N VAL A 369 0.47 -1.07 -14.86
CA VAL A 369 -0.24 -0.39 -15.94
C VAL A 369 0.83 0.21 -16.85
N GLU A 370 0.76 -0.08 -18.16
CA GLU A 370 1.66 0.54 -19.14
C GLU A 370 1.24 2.00 -19.33
N VAL A 371 2.11 2.94 -18.95
CA VAL A 371 1.83 4.37 -19.03
C VAL A 371 2.74 5.02 -20.07
N GLN A 372 2.14 5.62 -21.11
CA GLN A 372 2.84 6.35 -22.17
C GLN A 372 2.50 7.84 -22.10
N GLY A 373 3.49 8.68 -21.82
CA GLY A 373 3.39 10.13 -21.68
C GLY A 373 3.68 10.91 -22.95
N GLU A 374 4.08 12.17 -22.78
CA GLU A 374 4.44 13.07 -23.89
C GLU A 374 5.58 12.50 -24.75
N GLY A 375 5.45 12.64 -26.07
CA GLY A 375 6.47 12.18 -27.01
C GLY A 375 6.66 10.66 -27.06
N GLY A 376 5.69 9.88 -26.58
CA GLY A 376 5.75 8.42 -26.58
C GLY A 376 6.63 7.82 -25.47
N ARG A 377 7.01 8.61 -24.48
CA ARG A 377 7.82 8.20 -23.31
C ARG A 377 7.07 7.14 -22.52
N ARG A 378 7.73 6.02 -22.18
CA ARG A 378 7.15 4.94 -21.37
C ARG A 378 7.65 5.03 -19.94
N LEU A 379 6.74 5.17 -18.99
CA LEU A 379 7.07 5.36 -17.58
C LEU A 379 7.83 4.17 -16.99
N SER A 380 7.43 2.94 -17.34
CA SER A 380 8.09 1.71 -16.92
C SER A 380 9.55 1.66 -17.38
N GLN A 381 9.81 2.06 -18.62
CA GLN A 381 11.16 2.11 -19.19
C GLN A 381 12.01 3.20 -18.49
N GLU A 382 11.47 4.42 -18.36
CA GLU A 382 12.19 5.51 -17.69
C GLU A 382 12.54 5.17 -16.25
N TRP A 383 11.58 4.64 -15.50
CA TRP A 383 11.83 4.24 -14.12
C TRP A 383 12.81 3.06 -14.00
N HIS A 384 12.85 2.19 -15.01
CA HIS A 384 13.89 1.17 -15.09
C HIS A 384 15.27 1.78 -15.38
N GLU A 385 15.38 2.77 -16.26
CA GLU A 385 16.64 3.40 -16.68
C GLU A 385 17.17 4.43 -15.68
N THR A 386 16.32 5.28 -15.11
CA THR A 386 16.70 6.39 -14.23
C THR A 386 16.45 6.16 -12.75
N GLY A 387 15.62 5.16 -12.42
CA GLY A 387 15.10 4.87 -11.09
C GLY A 387 13.70 5.46 -10.86
N ILE A 388 12.96 4.85 -9.93
CA ILE A 388 11.59 5.24 -9.60
C ILE A 388 11.60 6.56 -8.84
N GLU A 389 11.01 7.61 -9.42
CA GLU A 389 10.94 8.93 -8.79
C GLU A 389 9.68 9.71 -9.20
N ALA A 390 9.24 10.62 -8.36
CA ALA A 390 8.14 11.54 -8.65
C ALA A 390 8.28 12.83 -7.85
N HIS A 391 7.75 13.93 -8.35
CA HIS A 391 7.67 15.18 -7.61
C HIS A 391 6.64 15.05 -6.48
N ARG A 392 7.09 15.16 -5.23
CA ARG A 392 6.29 14.95 -4.00
C ARG A 392 5.54 13.61 -3.99
N GLY A 393 6.11 12.60 -4.64
CA GLY A 393 5.49 11.29 -4.77
C GLY A 393 4.14 11.29 -5.49
N THR A 394 3.79 12.37 -6.18
CA THR A 394 2.44 12.57 -6.74
C THR A 394 2.41 12.76 -8.25
N MET A 395 3.37 13.45 -8.83
CA MET A 395 3.39 13.76 -10.27
C MET A 395 4.76 13.44 -10.87
N VAL A 396 4.78 13.10 -12.18
CA VAL A 396 6.00 12.77 -12.92
C VAL A 396 6.12 13.69 -14.13
N SER A 397 7.33 14.20 -14.39
CA SER A 397 7.62 15.09 -15.52
C SER A 397 7.45 14.36 -16.85
N GLY A 398 6.73 14.97 -17.79
CA GLY A 398 6.38 14.37 -19.10
C GLY A 398 5.12 13.51 -19.08
N TYR A 399 4.40 13.48 -17.93
CA TYR A 399 3.12 12.78 -17.79
C TYR A 399 2.04 13.76 -17.27
N PRO A 400 1.52 14.65 -18.14
CA PRO A 400 0.57 15.67 -17.74
C PRO A 400 -0.71 15.06 -17.19
N ASN A 401 -1.36 15.71 -16.22
CA ASN A 401 -2.65 15.28 -15.66
C ASN A 401 -2.66 13.87 -15.05
N LEU A 402 -1.50 13.27 -14.78
CA LEU A 402 -1.36 11.96 -14.10
C LEU A 402 -0.92 12.18 -12.66
N PHE A 403 -1.62 11.55 -11.74
CA PHE A 403 -1.36 11.66 -10.30
C PHE A 403 -1.20 10.29 -9.67
N PHE A 404 -0.21 10.14 -8.79
CA PHE A 404 -0.01 8.95 -7.96
C PHE A 404 -0.42 9.23 -6.53
N LEU A 405 -1.17 8.32 -5.92
CA LEU A 405 -1.45 8.28 -4.49
C LEU A 405 -0.68 7.10 -3.89
N LEU A 406 0.08 7.32 -2.83
CA LEU A 406 1.15 6.45 -2.35
C LEU A 406 2.21 6.16 -3.44
N GLY A 407 2.56 7.18 -4.20
CA GLY A 407 3.64 7.10 -5.16
C GLY A 407 5.03 7.04 -4.51
N PRO A 408 6.11 7.17 -5.29
CA PRO A 408 7.49 7.05 -4.82
C PRO A 408 7.78 7.93 -3.60
N ASN A 409 8.54 7.40 -2.63
CA ASN A 409 8.97 8.09 -1.42
C ASN A 409 7.84 8.69 -0.55
N THR A 410 6.69 8.03 -0.50
CA THR A 410 5.58 8.41 0.39
C THR A 410 5.24 7.34 1.43
N GLY A 411 5.92 6.19 1.39
CA GLY A 411 5.84 5.17 2.42
C GLY A 411 6.41 5.67 3.75
N LEU A 412 5.89 5.15 4.85
CA LEU A 412 6.26 5.56 6.20
C LEU A 412 6.76 4.38 7.04
N GLY A 413 7.84 4.59 7.76
CA GLY A 413 8.33 3.63 8.76
C GLY A 413 7.73 3.85 10.16
N HIS A 414 6.95 4.92 10.38
CA HIS A 414 6.55 5.35 11.73
C HIS A 414 5.09 5.79 11.87
N ASN A 415 4.40 6.15 10.79
CA ASN A 415 3.06 6.73 10.86
C ASN A 415 2.10 6.11 9.81
N SER A 416 0.88 6.61 9.73
CA SER A 416 -0.17 6.12 8.84
C SER A 416 0.00 6.65 7.41
N VAL A 417 0.04 5.73 6.44
CA VAL A 417 0.02 6.08 5.01
C VAL A 417 -1.29 6.75 4.58
N VAL A 418 -2.39 6.57 5.33
CA VAL A 418 -3.66 7.25 5.07
C VAL A 418 -3.49 8.77 5.16
N PHE A 419 -2.66 9.26 6.08
CA PHE A 419 -2.33 10.68 6.16
C PHE A 419 -1.61 11.19 4.90
N MET A 420 -0.68 10.40 4.35
CA MET A 420 0.03 10.74 3.10
C MET A 420 -0.93 10.76 1.92
N ILE A 421 -1.83 9.79 1.83
CA ILE A 421 -2.91 9.75 0.83
C ILE A 421 -3.75 11.01 0.88
N GLU A 422 -4.19 11.46 2.06
CA GLU A 422 -4.99 12.68 2.21
C GLU A 422 -4.23 13.94 1.77
N CYS A 423 -2.93 14.00 2.04
CA CYS A 423 -2.07 15.09 1.59
C CYS A 423 -1.95 15.14 0.05
N GLN A 424 -1.69 13.98 -0.56
CA GLN A 424 -1.56 13.86 -2.02
C GLN A 424 -2.91 14.07 -2.73
N THR A 425 -4.01 13.58 -2.17
CA THR A 425 -5.37 13.81 -2.67
C THR A 425 -5.67 15.29 -2.75
N ARG A 426 -5.35 16.06 -1.71
CA ARG A 426 -5.52 17.52 -1.71
C ARG A 426 -4.69 18.19 -2.80
N LEU A 427 -3.40 17.82 -2.93
CA LEU A 427 -2.51 18.36 -3.96
C LEU A 427 -3.04 18.05 -5.36
N ALA A 428 -3.51 16.82 -5.61
CA ALA A 428 -4.09 16.40 -6.88
C ALA A 428 -5.36 17.20 -7.23
N ILE A 429 -6.25 17.44 -6.26
CA ILE A 429 -7.46 18.25 -6.47
C ILE A 429 -7.12 19.71 -6.78
N GLU A 430 -6.14 20.29 -6.11
CA GLU A 430 -5.67 21.64 -6.45
C GLU A 430 -5.09 21.69 -7.87
N ALA A 431 -4.30 20.68 -8.25
CA ALA A 431 -3.75 20.57 -9.59
C ALA A 431 -4.84 20.41 -10.66
N ILE A 432 -5.85 19.58 -10.41
CA ILE A 432 -7.01 19.42 -11.29
C ILE A 432 -7.74 20.76 -11.47
N ARG A 433 -8.02 21.49 -10.40
CA ARG A 433 -8.66 22.80 -10.46
C ARG A 433 -7.86 23.86 -11.22
N GLU A 434 -6.53 23.85 -11.07
CA GLU A 434 -5.67 24.74 -11.85
C GLU A 434 -5.65 24.33 -13.33
N ALA A 435 -5.61 23.02 -13.63
CA ALA A 435 -5.66 22.52 -15.00
C ALA A 435 -7.00 22.81 -15.69
N GLN A 436 -8.12 22.73 -14.99
CA GLN A 436 -9.44 23.15 -15.51
C GLN A 436 -9.44 24.62 -15.97
N ARG A 437 -8.67 25.48 -15.32
CA ARG A 437 -8.59 26.92 -15.63
C ARG A 437 -7.55 27.25 -16.71
N ARG A 438 -6.45 26.49 -16.79
CA ARG A 438 -5.25 26.87 -17.53
C ARG A 438 -4.90 25.94 -18.69
N GLY A 439 -5.37 24.70 -18.67
CA GLY A 439 -5.01 23.61 -19.58
C GLY A 439 -4.31 22.47 -18.84
N ALA A 440 -3.81 21.49 -19.56
CA ALA A 440 -3.13 20.34 -18.96
C ALA A 440 -1.95 20.79 -18.08
N ILE A 441 -1.81 20.19 -16.90
CA ILE A 441 -0.76 20.48 -15.93
C ILE A 441 0.32 19.39 -15.95
N GLY A 442 1.59 19.79 -16.12
CA GLY A 442 2.76 18.92 -16.01
C GLY A 442 3.77 19.49 -15.02
N VAL A 443 4.47 18.64 -14.27
CA VAL A 443 5.57 19.09 -13.43
C VAL A 443 6.81 19.35 -14.28
N LYS A 444 7.54 20.42 -14.02
CA LYS A 444 8.79 20.75 -14.69
C LYS A 444 9.88 19.74 -14.33
N ALA A 445 10.67 19.28 -15.31
CA ALA A 445 11.78 18.35 -15.08
C ALA A 445 12.75 18.86 -14.00
N ALA A 446 13.15 20.14 -14.08
CA ALA A 446 14.05 20.74 -13.10
C ALA A 446 13.48 20.78 -11.68
N ALA A 447 12.15 20.93 -11.53
CA ALA A 447 11.50 20.90 -10.21
C ALA A 447 11.50 19.49 -9.63
N GLN A 448 11.22 18.47 -10.46
CA GLN A 448 11.30 17.08 -10.07
C GLN A 448 12.72 16.66 -9.70
N GLU A 449 13.71 17.00 -10.53
CA GLU A 449 15.13 16.69 -10.27
C GLU A 449 15.63 17.31 -8.96
N SER A 450 15.35 18.61 -8.74
CA SER A 450 15.77 19.30 -7.51
C SER A 450 15.15 18.65 -6.28
N TYR A 451 13.85 18.36 -6.33
CA TYR A 451 13.14 17.71 -5.24
C TYR A 451 13.71 16.31 -4.92
N ASN A 452 13.92 15.47 -5.94
CA ASN A 452 14.40 14.10 -5.74
C ASN A 452 15.88 14.08 -5.30
N ARG A 453 16.72 15.00 -5.78
CA ARG A 453 18.10 15.14 -5.33
C ARG A 453 18.16 15.45 -3.83
N GLU A 454 17.47 16.50 -3.38
CA GLU A 454 17.40 16.86 -1.97
C GLU A 454 16.88 15.70 -1.10
N LEU A 455 15.86 15.00 -1.59
CA LEU A 455 15.26 13.86 -0.90
C LEU A 455 16.23 12.67 -0.77
N GLN A 456 16.99 12.35 -1.84
CA GLN A 456 17.95 11.24 -1.82
C GLN A 456 19.18 11.60 -0.95
N ASP A 457 19.67 12.84 -0.99
CA ASP A 457 20.76 13.32 -0.12
C ASP A 457 20.39 13.12 1.37
N GLU A 458 19.13 13.39 1.74
CA GLU A 458 18.65 13.16 3.10
C GLU A 458 18.48 11.67 3.43
N LEU A 459 18.10 10.85 2.46
CA LEU A 459 17.92 9.40 2.61
C LEU A 459 19.27 8.66 2.70
N GLU A 460 20.35 9.12 2.04
CA GLU A 460 21.68 8.54 2.17
C GLU A 460 22.19 8.54 3.61
N GLY A 461 21.88 9.60 4.36
CA GLY A 461 22.18 9.71 5.79
C GLY A 461 21.32 8.83 6.70
N ALA A 462 20.23 8.27 6.21
CA ALA A 462 19.26 7.51 7.03
C ALA A 462 19.69 6.06 7.25
N VAL A 463 19.21 5.45 8.34
CA VAL A 463 19.48 4.04 8.67
C VAL A 463 19.01 3.10 7.56
N TRP A 464 17.98 3.46 6.82
CA TRP A 464 17.37 2.67 5.74
C TRP A 464 18.27 2.43 4.53
N SER A 465 19.26 3.30 4.31
CA SER A 465 20.17 3.22 3.14
C SER A 465 21.56 2.72 3.50
N ARG A 466 21.94 2.69 4.79
CA ARG A 466 23.34 2.46 5.21
C ARG A 466 23.68 1.05 5.65
N SER A 467 22.76 0.34 6.31
CA SER A 467 23.17 -0.80 7.14
C SER A 467 22.56 -2.13 6.74
N CYS A 468 21.64 -2.18 5.78
CA CYS A 468 21.06 -3.44 5.34
C CYS A 468 20.48 -3.39 3.91
N LYS A 469 20.46 -4.54 3.27
CA LYS A 469 19.64 -4.73 2.06
C LYS A 469 18.18 -4.85 2.49
N SER A 470 17.36 -3.88 2.11
CA SER A 470 15.92 -3.87 2.38
C SER A 470 15.13 -3.66 1.09
N TRP A 471 13.85 -4.00 1.11
CA TRP A 471 12.95 -3.78 -0.01
C TRP A 471 12.64 -2.29 -0.26
N TYR A 472 13.13 -1.39 0.59
CA TYR A 472 13.04 0.06 0.41
C TYR A 472 13.96 0.60 -0.68
N VAL A 473 15.02 -0.17 -1.00
CA VAL A 473 16.14 0.27 -1.85
C VAL A 473 16.12 -0.51 -3.16
N ASP A 474 16.22 0.21 -4.28
CA ASP A 474 16.32 -0.38 -5.62
C ASP A 474 17.72 -0.99 -5.88
N ALA A 475 17.90 -1.59 -7.06
CA ALA A 475 19.16 -2.20 -7.46
C ALA A 475 20.34 -1.21 -7.55
N ARG A 476 20.07 0.10 -7.59
CA ARG A 476 21.05 1.18 -7.65
C ARG A 476 21.40 1.75 -6.28
N GLY A 477 20.80 1.22 -5.21
CA GLY A 477 21.01 1.69 -3.86
C GLY A 477 20.18 2.92 -3.47
N ARG A 478 19.22 3.36 -4.30
CA ARG A 478 18.33 4.49 -4.02
C ARG A 478 17.12 4.04 -3.23
N ASN A 479 16.76 4.78 -2.20
CA ASN A 479 15.52 4.51 -1.47
C ASN A 479 14.33 5.10 -2.24
N ILE A 480 13.47 4.22 -2.75
CA ILE A 480 12.33 4.57 -3.61
C ILE A 480 10.99 4.55 -2.87
N ILE A 481 10.97 4.14 -1.61
CA ILE A 481 9.74 3.88 -0.85
C ILE A 481 9.50 4.91 0.25
N LEU A 482 10.52 5.19 1.07
CA LEU A 482 10.30 5.90 2.33
C LEU A 482 10.41 7.41 2.21
N TRP A 483 9.51 8.08 2.92
CA TRP A 483 9.61 9.50 3.25
C TRP A 483 10.49 9.68 4.50
N PRO A 484 11.58 10.48 4.45
CA PRO A 484 12.56 10.56 5.54
C PRO A 484 12.17 11.51 6.68
N HIS A 485 11.09 12.26 6.56
CA HIS A 485 10.74 13.30 7.54
C HIS A 485 9.44 13.02 8.28
N SER A 486 9.04 14.02 9.09
CA SER A 486 7.72 14.04 9.71
C SER A 486 6.62 14.14 8.64
N THR A 487 5.47 13.54 8.92
CA THR A 487 4.30 13.68 8.06
C THR A 487 3.78 15.12 8.06
N HIS A 488 4.05 15.89 9.13
CA HIS A 488 3.75 17.32 9.19
C HIS A 488 4.55 18.13 8.14
N ARG A 489 5.85 17.79 7.89
CA ARG A 489 6.64 18.42 6.82
C ARG A 489 6.01 18.09 5.45
N PHE A 490 5.64 16.85 5.20
CA PHE A 490 4.96 16.46 3.96
C PHE A 490 3.66 17.24 3.75
N TRP A 491 2.84 17.35 4.81
CA TRP A 491 1.61 18.15 4.79
C TRP A 491 1.89 19.62 4.42
N ARG A 492 2.95 20.24 4.96
CA ARG A 492 3.33 21.62 4.62
C ARG A 492 3.76 21.77 3.16
N GLU A 493 4.49 20.79 2.63
CA GLU A 493 4.99 20.80 1.25
C GLU A 493 3.90 20.55 0.21
N THR A 494 2.85 19.83 0.59
CA THR A 494 1.74 19.43 -0.29
C THR A 494 0.45 20.23 -0.09
N ARG A 495 0.41 21.14 0.90
CA ARG A 495 -0.83 21.88 1.22
C ARG A 495 -1.19 22.95 0.18
N GLU A 496 -0.24 23.39 -0.61
CA GLU A 496 -0.40 24.42 -1.64
C GLU A 496 0.37 24.03 -2.90
N LEU A 497 -0.27 24.17 -4.05
CA LEU A 497 0.37 23.97 -5.35
C LEU A 497 1.26 25.19 -5.67
N ARG A 498 2.58 24.96 -5.74
CA ARG A 498 3.53 26.01 -6.13
C ARG A 498 3.58 26.12 -7.64
N ARG A 499 2.82 27.02 -8.23
CA ARG A 499 2.67 27.18 -9.69
C ARG A 499 3.99 27.29 -10.46
N SER A 500 5.04 27.83 -9.86
CA SER A 500 6.38 27.95 -10.46
C SER A 500 7.02 26.59 -10.80
N GLU A 501 6.58 25.51 -10.14
CA GLU A 501 7.09 24.14 -10.35
C GLU A 501 6.38 23.42 -11.50
N PHE A 502 5.35 24.04 -12.12
CA PHE A 502 4.50 23.40 -13.12
C PHE A 502 4.43 24.21 -14.41
N ASP A 503 4.21 23.48 -15.50
CA ASP A 503 3.83 23.99 -16.81
C ASP A 503 2.34 23.73 -17.06
N PHE A 504 1.71 24.65 -17.84
CA PHE A 504 0.31 24.57 -18.21
C PHE A 504 0.20 24.66 -19.73
N THR A 505 -0.22 23.58 -20.36
CA THR A 505 -0.39 23.48 -21.81
C THR A 505 -1.84 23.62 -22.20
N ARG A 506 -2.16 24.60 -23.06
CA ARG A 506 -3.51 24.74 -23.60
C ARG A 506 -3.79 23.58 -24.54
N THR A 507 -4.85 22.85 -24.30
CA THR A 507 -5.37 21.78 -25.14
C THR A 507 -6.72 22.18 -25.75
N ARG A 508 -7.17 21.51 -26.80
CA ARG A 508 -8.48 21.81 -27.41
C ARG A 508 -9.62 21.75 -26.40
N ASN A 509 -9.61 20.75 -25.53
CA ASN A 509 -10.63 20.59 -24.47
C ASN A 509 -10.58 21.67 -23.38
N SER A 510 -9.46 22.37 -23.19
CA SER A 510 -9.42 23.53 -22.27
C SER A 510 -10.16 24.76 -22.79
N ALA A 511 -10.44 24.82 -24.09
CA ALA A 511 -11.21 25.89 -24.71
C ALA A 511 -12.73 25.70 -24.55
N LEU A 512 -13.22 24.46 -24.65
CA LEU A 512 -14.64 24.13 -24.54
C LEU A 512 -15.21 24.34 -23.14
N SER A 513 -14.44 24.12 -22.07
CA SER A 513 -14.87 24.34 -20.69
C SER A 513 -15.11 25.81 -20.34
N ARG A 514 -14.52 26.77 -21.07
CA ARG A 514 -14.74 28.21 -20.88
C ARG A 514 -16.05 28.72 -21.49
N GLU A 515 -16.53 28.08 -22.54
CA GLU A 515 -17.82 28.45 -23.17
C GLU A 515 -18.99 27.95 -22.32
N SER A 516 -18.87 26.80 -21.67
CA SER A 516 -19.91 26.28 -20.76
C SER A 516 -20.01 27.10 -19.47
N VAL A 517 -18.90 27.58 -18.91
CA VAL A 517 -18.89 28.45 -17.71
C VAL A 517 -19.40 29.87 -18.01
N ARG A 518 -19.29 30.37 -19.26
CA ARG A 518 -19.83 31.67 -19.66
C ARG A 518 -21.33 31.66 -19.95
N ARG A 519 -21.95 30.48 -20.05
CA ARG A 519 -23.40 30.32 -20.36
C ARG A 519 -24.25 30.00 -19.13
N LEU A 520 -23.72 30.05 -17.93
CA LEU A 520 -24.50 30.01 -16.70
C LEU A 520 -24.92 31.46 -16.35
N PRO A 521 -26.24 31.72 -16.16
CA PRO A 521 -26.78 33.05 -15.94
C PRO A 521 -26.34 33.65 -14.60
#